data_e1b096dfe5e8a824f7020a0c0900bd79
#
_entry.id   e1b096dfe5e8a824f7020a0c0900bd79
#
_cell.length_a   1.000
_cell.length_b   1.000
_cell.length_c   1.000
_cell.angle_alpha   90.00
_cell.angle_beta   90.00
_cell.angle_gamma   90.00
#
_symmetry.space_group_name_H-M   'P 1'
#
loop_
_entity.id
_entity.type
_entity.pdbx_description
1 polymer ?
#
loop_
_entity_poly.entity_id
_entity_poly.type
_entity_poly.pdbx_seq_one_letter_code
_entity_poly.pdbx_strand_id
1 'polypeptide(L)'
;MAAKRISASIETVGRRVLLDRDDGEVGRNADTYNRMMNDIMDRVLIGYTVENLTLRPGERTEVDVVVRPWGNTIETVSLNLDFGALSPLAENMAKEDVQGAQNLVENVLVGLPEDALDWAGGAVKDVLESELERQIPEFYPHVIITPGKTAKVDVYFLPKLPVVRNVNVKVETENIPRVVFYDTRKHMETRYAGLQGLPVAFIRRHEKDIQEDVSRTVSDQWVVEKYKLRVEPQLTVGENLDIRLKSLTDFYDIQASAYIDMRRDGDKRRGKKDEDTVAKVHIGRKFGSGHELFGEVEFKPSTLKWNLIPGYFYRFSDKTSLGYQFETEDKSHHLWLKQKLAGRWSLRFDWDISNHDEELGINYRLHDYVGLEYIVSEHDQWLRVIGYL
;
A
#
# COMPACT_ATOMS: atom_id res chain seq x y z
N MET A 1 -12.26 30.16 -22.28
CA MET A 1 -13.01 29.03 -22.82
C MET A 1 -14.36 29.42 -23.40
N ALA A 2 -15.19 30.15 -22.70
CA ALA A 2 -16.45 30.71 -23.25
C ALA A 2 -16.25 31.39 -24.61
N ALA A 3 -15.21 32.22 -24.74
CA ALA A 3 -14.89 32.89 -26.03
C ALA A 3 -14.68 31.92 -27.21
N LYS A 4 -14.02 30.77 -27.00
CA LYS A 4 -13.83 29.75 -28.05
C LYS A 4 -15.16 29.12 -28.51
N ARG A 5 -16.10 28.89 -27.60
CA ARG A 5 -17.40 28.33 -27.90
C ARG A 5 -18.32 29.37 -28.55
N ILE A 6 -18.33 30.58 -28.04
CA ILE A 6 -19.00 31.70 -28.68
C ILE A 6 -18.51 31.82 -30.11
N SER A 7 -17.17 31.80 -30.31
CA SER A 7 -16.57 31.82 -31.66
C SER A 7 -17.04 30.65 -32.54
N ALA A 8 -17.07 29.42 -32.01
CA ALA A 8 -17.54 28.25 -32.79
C ALA A 8 -19.05 28.33 -33.09
N SER A 9 -19.88 28.85 -32.16
CA SER A 9 -21.29 29.12 -32.43
C SER A 9 -21.48 30.21 -33.49
N ILE A 10 -20.71 31.28 -33.40
CA ILE A 10 -20.69 32.36 -34.44
C ILE A 10 -20.29 31.78 -35.80
N GLU A 11 -19.23 30.98 -35.87
CA GLU A 11 -18.81 30.32 -37.10
C GLU A 11 -19.92 29.42 -37.70
N THR A 12 -20.57 28.63 -36.82
CA THR A 12 -21.65 27.74 -37.26
C THR A 12 -22.85 28.51 -37.83
N VAL A 13 -23.27 29.57 -37.15
CA VAL A 13 -24.35 30.44 -37.61
C VAL A 13 -23.93 31.19 -38.86
N GLY A 14 -22.71 31.75 -38.86
CA GLY A 14 -22.15 32.44 -40.03
C GLY A 14 -22.14 31.56 -41.28
N ARG A 15 -21.67 30.31 -41.17
CA ARG A 15 -21.71 29.35 -42.26
C ARG A 15 -23.11 29.07 -42.75
N ARG A 16 -24.10 28.91 -41.90
CA ARG A 16 -25.49 28.66 -42.28
C ARG A 16 -26.14 29.84 -43.00
N VAL A 17 -25.80 31.06 -42.61
CA VAL A 17 -26.42 32.29 -43.15
C VAL A 17 -25.69 32.80 -44.39
N LEU A 18 -24.37 32.67 -44.43
CA LEU A 18 -23.52 33.34 -45.41
C LEU A 18 -22.88 32.41 -46.46
N LEU A 19 -22.81 31.09 -46.20
CA LEU A 19 -22.17 30.15 -47.12
C LEU A 19 -22.94 30.14 -48.46
N ASP A 20 -22.20 30.14 -49.57
CA ASP A 20 -22.71 30.17 -50.95
C ASP A 20 -23.49 31.44 -51.30
N ARG A 21 -23.30 32.56 -50.58
CA ARG A 21 -23.82 33.88 -50.96
C ARG A 21 -22.76 34.68 -51.68
N ASP A 22 -23.22 35.50 -52.70
CA ASP A 22 -22.35 36.41 -53.40
C ASP A 22 -21.86 37.55 -52.46
N ASP A 23 -20.55 37.85 -52.48
CA ASP A 23 -19.93 38.88 -51.65
C ASP A 23 -20.56 40.26 -51.90
N GLY A 24 -20.88 40.55 -53.15
CA GLY A 24 -21.54 41.78 -53.49
C GLY A 24 -23.00 41.85 -53.03
N GLU A 25 -23.70 40.73 -52.93
CA GLU A 25 -25.04 40.64 -52.34
C GLU A 25 -25.00 40.88 -50.84
N VAL A 26 -24.05 40.21 -50.14
CA VAL A 26 -23.85 40.36 -48.68
C VAL A 26 -23.47 41.78 -48.34
N GLY A 27 -22.55 42.39 -49.10
CA GLY A 27 -22.15 43.80 -48.92
C GLY A 27 -23.27 44.80 -49.12
N ARG A 28 -24.11 44.63 -50.13
CA ARG A 28 -25.27 45.51 -50.42
C ARG A 28 -26.39 45.41 -49.41
N ASN A 29 -26.53 44.24 -48.77
CA ASN A 29 -27.57 43.95 -47.78
C ASN A 29 -27.02 43.74 -46.36
N ALA A 30 -25.83 44.31 -46.05
CA ALA A 30 -25.12 44.09 -44.79
C ALA A 30 -25.97 44.35 -43.56
N ASP A 31 -26.77 45.39 -43.53
CA ASP A 31 -27.71 45.73 -42.43
C ASP A 31 -28.76 44.63 -42.21
N THR A 32 -29.20 43.97 -43.25
CA THR A 32 -30.18 42.89 -43.15
C THR A 32 -29.56 41.62 -42.58
N TYR A 33 -28.35 41.28 -43.11
CA TYR A 33 -27.59 40.12 -42.59
C TYR A 33 -27.13 40.35 -41.13
N ASN A 34 -26.68 41.58 -40.79
CA ASN A 34 -26.34 41.94 -39.41
C ASN A 34 -27.52 41.76 -38.47
N ARG A 35 -28.71 42.26 -38.82
CA ARG A 35 -29.92 42.07 -38.00
C ARG A 35 -30.32 40.62 -37.85
N MET A 36 -30.30 39.86 -38.98
CA MET A 36 -30.64 38.44 -38.97
C MET A 36 -29.65 37.64 -38.11
N MET A 37 -28.37 37.90 -38.23
CA MET A 37 -27.36 37.22 -37.40
C MET A 37 -27.48 37.62 -35.93
N ASN A 38 -27.72 38.88 -35.65
CA ASN A 38 -27.93 39.36 -34.28
C ASN A 38 -29.12 38.62 -33.61
N ASP A 39 -30.27 38.55 -34.32
CA ASP A 39 -31.47 37.85 -33.83
C ASP A 39 -31.20 36.34 -33.59
N ILE A 40 -30.42 35.73 -34.44
CA ILE A 40 -30.03 34.31 -34.26
C ILE A 40 -29.06 34.15 -33.10
N MET A 41 -28.08 35.03 -32.97
CA MET A 41 -27.07 34.98 -31.92
C MET A 41 -27.70 35.20 -30.53
N ASP A 42 -28.62 36.16 -30.38
CA ASP A 42 -29.32 36.39 -29.12
C ASP A 42 -30.16 35.18 -28.70
N ARG A 43 -30.62 34.34 -29.63
CA ARG A 43 -31.31 33.07 -29.32
C ARG A 43 -30.38 31.90 -29.01
N VAL A 44 -29.16 31.91 -29.57
CA VAL A 44 -28.20 30.82 -29.44
C VAL A 44 -27.30 31.05 -28.23
N LEU A 45 -26.94 32.30 -27.92
CA LEU A 45 -26.04 32.67 -26.83
C LEU A 45 -26.81 33.07 -25.57
N ILE A 46 -27.67 32.19 -25.07
CA ILE A 46 -28.40 32.42 -23.83
C ILE A 46 -27.43 32.86 -22.71
N GLY A 47 -27.77 33.91 -21.97
CA GLY A 47 -26.94 34.52 -20.94
C GLY A 47 -26.00 35.62 -21.48
N TYR A 48 -25.98 35.87 -22.79
CA TYR A 48 -25.26 36.98 -23.41
C TYR A 48 -26.15 37.79 -24.32
N THR A 49 -25.92 39.11 -24.41
CA THR A 49 -26.51 39.99 -25.37
C THR A 49 -25.45 40.42 -26.36
N VAL A 50 -25.80 40.45 -27.64
CA VAL A 50 -24.88 40.97 -28.68
C VAL A 50 -24.95 42.49 -28.65
N GLU A 51 -23.88 43.15 -28.27
CA GLU A 51 -23.76 44.63 -28.29
C GLU A 51 -23.47 45.18 -29.68
N ASN A 52 -22.63 44.49 -30.41
CA ASN A 52 -22.24 44.87 -31.78
C ASN A 52 -21.92 43.65 -32.62
N LEU A 53 -22.36 43.65 -33.85
CA LEU A 53 -22.03 42.64 -34.83
C LEU A 53 -21.63 43.36 -36.12
N THR A 54 -20.45 43.06 -36.63
CA THR A 54 -19.92 43.65 -37.84
C THR A 54 -19.49 42.56 -38.80
N LEU A 55 -20.09 42.58 -40.04
CA LEU A 55 -19.73 41.69 -41.12
C LEU A 55 -18.73 42.41 -42.05
N ARG A 56 -17.65 41.73 -42.38
CA ARG A 56 -16.69 42.14 -43.40
C ARG A 56 -16.70 41.12 -44.54
N PRO A 57 -17.50 41.37 -45.59
CA PRO A 57 -17.58 40.45 -46.73
C PRO A 57 -16.25 40.32 -47.46
N GLY A 58 -15.96 39.14 -47.98
CA GLY A 58 -14.78 38.83 -48.77
C GLY A 58 -14.70 37.34 -49.07
N GLU A 59 -13.69 36.87 -49.83
CA GLU A 59 -13.45 35.44 -50.05
C GLU A 59 -13.48 34.64 -48.75
N ARG A 60 -13.08 35.27 -47.67
CA ARG A 60 -13.20 34.82 -46.29
C ARG A 60 -13.93 35.89 -45.49
N THR A 61 -15.24 35.70 -45.35
CA THR A 61 -16.07 36.65 -44.60
C THR A 61 -15.69 36.61 -43.10
N GLU A 62 -15.33 37.75 -42.53
CA GLU A 62 -15.06 37.91 -41.09
C GLU A 62 -16.30 38.41 -40.38
N VAL A 63 -16.60 37.84 -39.24
CA VAL A 63 -17.72 38.20 -38.35
C VAL A 63 -17.17 38.59 -37.00
N ASP A 64 -17.17 39.87 -36.70
CA ASP A 64 -16.78 40.40 -35.39
C ASP A 64 -18.05 40.55 -34.53
N VAL A 65 -18.07 39.91 -33.35
CA VAL A 65 -19.21 39.99 -32.45
C VAL A 65 -18.71 40.39 -31.05
N VAL A 66 -19.29 41.47 -30.54
CA VAL A 66 -19.07 41.93 -29.17
C VAL A 66 -20.27 41.49 -28.33
N VAL A 67 -20.03 40.65 -27.34
CA VAL A 67 -21.05 40.13 -26.45
C VAL A 67 -20.85 40.62 -25.01
N ARG A 68 -21.95 40.89 -24.32
CA ARG A 68 -21.99 41.27 -22.94
C ARG A 68 -22.81 40.26 -22.15
N PRO A 69 -22.30 39.77 -20.99
CA PRO A 69 -23.09 38.93 -20.12
C PRO A 69 -24.33 39.70 -19.58
N TRP A 70 -25.46 39.02 -19.52
CA TRP A 70 -26.65 39.55 -18.88
C TRP A 70 -27.20 38.55 -17.87
N GLY A 71 -28.03 39.01 -16.94
CA GLY A 71 -28.56 38.22 -15.85
C GLY A 71 -27.55 38.06 -14.69
N ASN A 72 -27.78 37.03 -13.89
CA ASN A 72 -26.90 36.74 -12.78
C ASN A 72 -25.62 36.05 -13.28
N THR A 73 -24.47 36.47 -12.75
CA THR A 73 -23.19 35.86 -13.02
C THR A 73 -22.72 35.03 -11.81
N ILE A 74 -21.97 33.99 -12.09
CA ILE A 74 -21.33 33.18 -11.04
C ILE A 74 -20.24 34.03 -10.39
N GLU A 75 -20.39 34.32 -9.10
CA GLU A 75 -19.41 35.13 -8.33
C GLU A 75 -18.39 34.25 -7.60
N THR A 76 -18.84 33.10 -7.10
CA THR A 76 -18.00 32.17 -6.32
C THR A 76 -18.32 30.73 -6.66
N VAL A 77 -17.39 29.83 -6.32
CA VAL A 77 -17.55 28.38 -6.51
C VAL A 77 -17.36 27.65 -5.19
N SER A 78 -18.28 26.73 -4.91
CA SER A 78 -18.15 25.74 -3.83
C SER A 78 -17.81 24.38 -4.44
N LEU A 79 -16.54 23.95 -4.30
CA LEU A 79 -16.07 22.68 -4.80
C LEU A 79 -16.14 21.61 -3.72
N ASN A 80 -16.72 20.48 -4.08
CA ASN A 80 -16.74 19.26 -3.27
C ASN A 80 -16.08 18.13 -4.06
N LEU A 81 -15.06 17.49 -3.47
CA LEU A 81 -14.34 16.37 -4.06
C LEU A 81 -14.72 15.09 -3.32
N ASP A 82 -15.33 14.16 -4.00
CA ASP A 82 -15.77 12.87 -3.46
C ASP A 82 -14.98 11.72 -4.10
N PHE A 83 -14.14 11.10 -3.31
CA PHE A 83 -13.36 9.92 -3.69
C PHE A 83 -14.02 8.61 -3.24
N GLY A 84 -15.27 8.65 -2.73
CA GLY A 84 -15.93 7.51 -2.14
C GLY A 84 -15.39 7.14 -0.76
N ALA A 85 -15.52 5.89 -0.39
CA ALA A 85 -15.12 5.38 0.94
C ALA A 85 -13.60 5.11 1.02
N LEU A 86 -12.77 6.13 0.84
CA LEU A 86 -11.32 6.00 1.01
C LEU A 86 -10.90 6.04 2.49
N SER A 87 -9.77 5.41 2.80
CA SER A 87 -9.11 5.62 4.09
C SER A 87 -8.54 7.04 4.18
N PRO A 88 -8.36 7.61 5.39
CA PRO A 88 -7.78 8.94 5.54
C PRO A 88 -6.42 9.09 4.85
N LEU A 89 -5.60 8.03 4.84
CA LEU A 89 -4.31 8.01 4.15
C LEU A 89 -4.49 8.19 2.63
N ALA A 90 -5.36 7.39 2.03
CA ALA A 90 -5.62 7.43 0.59
C ALA A 90 -6.32 8.74 0.17
N GLU A 91 -7.23 9.24 0.99
CA GLU A 91 -7.93 10.49 0.73
C GLU A 91 -6.96 11.70 0.76
N ASN A 92 -6.01 11.72 1.70
CA ASN A 92 -4.99 12.77 1.76
C ASN A 92 -4.09 12.74 0.52
N MET A 93 -3.61 11.57 0.10
CA MET A 93 -2.82 11.42 -1.13
C MET A 93 -3.59 11.90 -2.36
N ALA A 94 -4.85 11.51 -2.50
CA ALA A 94 -5.69 11.94 -3.62
C ALA A 94 -5.98 13.45 -3.60
N LYS A 95 -6.18 14.04 -2.43
CA LYS A 95 -6.38 15.50 -2.28
C LYS A 95 -5.12 16.28 -2.62
N GLU A 96 -3.94 15.77 -2.26
CA GLU A 96 -2.66 16.38 -2.62
C GLU A 96 -2.46 16.41 -4.15
N ASP A 97 -2.84 15.35 -4.84
CA ASP A 97 -2.76 15.29 -6.30
C ASP A 97 -3.65 16.34 -6.99
N VAL A 98 -4.79 16.68 -6.42
CA VAL A 98 -5.77 17.63 -6.98
C VAL A 98 -5.87 18.94 -6.20
N GLN A 99 -4.82 19.33 -5.44
CA GLN A 99 -4.83 20.56 -4.62
C GLN A 99 -5.08 21.83 -5.43
N GLY A 100 -4.84 21.82 -6.75
CA GLY A 100 -5.13 22.92 -7.66
C GLY A 100 -6.56 22.97 -8.20
N ALA A 101 -7.42 22.01 -7.86
CA ALA A 101 -8.77 21.85 -8.42
C ALA A 101 -9.68 23.06 -8.14
N GLN A 102 -9.61 23.65 -6.95
CA GLN A 102 -10.41 24.84 -6.61
C GLN A 102 -10.12 25.99 -7.58
N ASN A 103 -8.84 26.36 -7.76
CA ASN A 103 -8.42 27.42 -8.67
C ASN A 103 -8.80 27.11 -10.13
N LEU A 104 -8.69 25.84 -10.53
CA LEU A 104 -9.10 25.41 -11.87
C LEU A 104 -10.57 25.67 -12.10
N VAL A 105 -11.43 25.26 -11.19
CA VAL A 105 -12.89 25.41 -11.31
C VAL A 105 -13.29 26.88 -11.28
N GLU A 106 -12.69 27.69 -10.36
CA GLU A 106 -12.92 29.13 -10.31
C GLU A 106 -12.55 29.84 -11.62
N ASN A 107 -11.38 29.53 -12.19
CA ASN A 107 -10.93 30.10 -13.46
C ASN A 107 -11.83 29.76 -14.65
N VAL A 108 -12.57 28.66 -14.55
CA VAL A 108 -13.47 28.22 -15.62
C VAL A 108 -14.88 28.78 -15.46
N LEU A 109 -15.37 28.91 -14.23
CA LEU A 109 -16.78 29.21 -13.96
C LEU A 109 -17.03 30.67 -13.54
N VAL A 110 -16.13 31.29 -12.78
CA VAL A 110 -16.36 32.66 -12.26
C VAL A 110 -16.47 33.66 -13.42
N GLY A 111 -17.51 34.49 -13.37
CA GLY A 111 -17.83 35.48 -14.40
C GLY A 111 -18.67 34.94 -15.55
N LEU A 112 -18.99 33.65 -15.59
CA LEU A 112 -20.00 33.13 -16.56
C LEU A 112 -21.41 33.47 -16.09
N PRO A 113 -22.32 33.85 -17.01
CA PRO A 113 -23.75 33.93 -16.69
C PRO A 113 -24.29 32.54 -16.24
N GLU A 114 -25.16 32.53 -15.24
CA GLU A 114 -25.82 31.30 -14.76
C GLU A 114 -26.51 30.56 -15.92
N ASP A 115 -27.24 31.30 -16.75
CA ASP A 115 -27.98 30.74 -17.90
C ASP A 115 -27.09 30.23 -19.01
N ALA A 116 -25.83 30.66 -19.08
CA ALA A 116 -24.88 30.14 -20.07
C ALA A 116 -24.51 28.68 -19.81
N LEU A 117 -24.69 28.16 -18.60
CA LEU A 117 -24.43 26.77 -18.29
C LEU A 117 -25.41 25.80 -18.99
N ASP A 118 -26.60 26.26 -19.39
CA ASP A 118 -27.57 25.43 -20.11
C ASP A 118 -27.04 24.95 -21.46
N TRP A 119 -26.28 25.78 -22.16
CA TRP A 119 -25.68 25.42 -23.47
C TRP A 119 -24.16 25.18 -23.40
N ALA A 120 -23.46 25.82 -22.50
CA ALA A 120 -22.00 25.68 -22.34
C ALA A 120 -21.61 24.59 -21.34
N GLY A 121 -22.52 24.19 -20.46
CA GLY A 121 -22.26 23.32 -19.31
C GLY A 121 -21.58 21.99 -19.68
N GLY A 122 -22.01 21.37 -20.78
CA GLY A 122 -21.38 20.14 -21.27
C GLY A 122 -19.87 20.30 -21.55
N ALA A 123 -19.48 21.39 -22.23
CA ALA A 123 -18.06 21.60 -22.53
C ALA A 123 -17.25 22.13 -21.33
N VAL A 124 -17.87 22.87 -20.46
CA VAL A 124 -17.25 23.26 -19.19
C VAL A 124 -16.94 21.98 -18.39
N LYS A 125 -17.91 21.08 -18.30
CA LYS A 125 -17.77 19.77 -17.69
C LYS A 125 -16.63 18.96 -18.33
N ASP A 126 -16.64 18.78 -19.66
CA ASP A 126 -15.63 18.01 -20.39
C ASP A 126 -14.19 18.52 -20.12
N VAL A 127 -14.07 19.84 -20.02
CA VAL A 127 -12.77 20.45 -19.74
C VAL A 127 -12.34 20.25 -18.29
N LEU A 128 -13.24 20.41 -17.34
CA LEU A 128 -12.94 20.16 -15.94
C LEU A 128 -12.59 18.68 -15.73
N GLU A 129 -13.37 17.77 -16.30
CA GLU A 129 -13.09 16.34 -16.24
C GLU A 129 -11.74 16.00 -16.87
N SER A 130 -11.41 16.51 -18.05
CA SER A 130 -10.13 16.26 -18.72
C SER A 130 -8.94 16.81 -17.93
N GLU A 131 -9.08 17.99 -17.33
CA GLU A 131 -8.00 18.61 -16.57
C GLU A 131 -7.79 17.92 -15.22
N LEU A 132 -8.87 17.50 -14.55
CA LEU A 132 -8.79 16.70 -13.33
C LEU A 132 -8.23 15.30 -13.61
N GLU A 133 -8.63 14.66 -14.71
CA GLU A 133 -8.07 13.37 -15.12
C GLU A 133 -6.56 13.46 -15.39
N ARG A 134 -6.08 14.61 -15.89
CA ARG A 134 -4.64 14.82 -16.06
C ARG A 134 -3.89 14.92 -14.74
N GLN A 135 -4.51 15.45 -13.69
CA GLN A 135 -3.92 15.55 -12.34
C GLN A 135 -3.92 14.21 -11.62
N ILE A 136 -5.00 13.43 -11.75
CA ILE A 136 -5.15 12.11 -11.12
C ILE A 136 -5.59 11.06 -12.16
N PRO A 137 -4.67 10.60 -13.01
CA PRO A 137 -5.00 9.81 -14.21
C PRO A 137 -5.56 8.42 -13.91
N GLU A 138 -5.47 7.95 -12.67
CA GLU A 138 -5.96 6.65 -12.23
C GLU A 138 -7.46 6.64 -11.89
N PHE A 139 -8.11 7.80 -11.95
CA PHE A 139 -9.55 7.93 -11.72
C PHE A 139 -10.25 8.52 -12.93
N TYR A 140 -11.55 8.27 -13.03
CA TYR A 140 -12.46 8.97 -13.91
C TYR A 140 -13.18 10.04 -13.09
N PRO A 141 -12.86 11.33 -13.23
CA PRO A 141 -13.61 12.39 -12.59
C PRO A 141 -14.97 12.54 -13.29
N HIS A 142 -16.03 12.65 -12.51
CA HIS A 142 -17.37 12.94 -12.98
C HIS A 142 -17.86 14.23 -12.34
N VAL A 143 -18.01 15.28 -13.12
CA VAL A 143 -18.34 16.63 -12.65
C VAL A 143 -19.83 16.90 -12.78
N ILE A 144 -20.45 17.36 -11.70
CA ILE A 144 -21.81 17.87 -11.65
C ILE A 144 -21.76 19.34 -11.24
N ILE A 145 -22.34 20.22 -12.08
CA ILE A 145 -22.36 21.66 -11.84
C ILE A 145 -23.81 22.06 -11.57
N THR A 146 -24.06 22.68 -10.43
CA THR A 146 -25.34 23.29 -10.11
C THR A 146 -25.18 24.80 -10.18
N PRO A 147 -25.85 25.49 -11.15
CA PRO A 147 -25.74 26.93 -11.32
C PRO A 147 -26.30 27.71 -10.12
N GLY A 148 -25.82 28.92 -9.97
CA GLY A 148 -26.24 29.88 -8.96
C GLY A 148 -25.14 30.94 -8.75
N LYS A 149 -25.45 32.00 -7.99
CA LYS A 149 -24.49 33.04 -7.63
C LYS A 149 -23.23 32.46 -7.00
N THR A 150 -23.41 31.42 -6.17
CA THR A 150 -22.35 30.48 -5.76
C THR A 150 -22.60 29.16 -6.48
N ALA A 151 -21.87 28.88 -7.55
CA ALA A 151 -21.98 27.61 -8.26
C ALA A 151 -21.47 26.46 -7.39
N LYS A 152 -22.28 25.40 -7.26
CA LYS A 152 -21.84 24.19 -6.58
C LYS A 152 -21.27 23.21 -7.61
N VAL A 153 -20.07 22.72 -7.35
CA VAL A 153 -19.39 21.75 -8.21
C VAL A 153 -19.06 20.52 -7.38
N ASP A 154 -19.76 19.43 -7.67
CA ASP A 154 -19.49 18.13 -7.06
C ASP A 154 -18.70 17.28 -8.05
N VAL A 155 -17.55 16.77 -7.64
CA VAL A 155 -16.68 15.92 -8.44
C VAL A 155 -16.57 14.55 -7.79
N TYR A 156 -17.04 13.52 -8.50
CA TYR A 156 -16.97 12.13 -8.10
C TYR A 156 -15.82 11.44 -8.82
N PHE A 157 -14.87 10.87 -8.09
CA PHE A 157 -13.73 10.16 -8.65
C PHE A 157 -13.98 8.65 -8.65
N LEU A 158 -14.19 8.07 -9.83
CA LEU A 158 -14.40 6.64 -10.00
C LEU A 158 -13.08 5.94 -10.30
N PRO A 159 -12.69 4.88 -9.56
CA PRO A 159 -11.41 4.22 -9.75
C PRO A 159 -11.33 3.49 -11.09
N LYS A 160 -10.20 3.62 -11.79
CA LYS A 160 -9.89 2.84 -13.01
C LYS A 160 -9.37 1.46 -12.63
N LEU A 161 -9.76 0.46 -13.41
CA LEU A 161 -9.29 -0.91 -13.24
C LEU A 161 -7.84 -1.09 -13.77
N PRO A 162 -7.06 -2.03 -13.22
CA PRO A 162 -7.40 -2.90 -12.10
C PRO A 162 -7.30 -2.20 -10.75
N VAL A 163 -8.10 -2.65 -9.77
CA VAL A 163 -8.06 -2.16 -8.39
C VAL A 163 -7.43 -3.19 -7.44
N VAL A 164 -6.94 -2.72 -6.31
CA VAL A 164 -6.46 -3.58 -5.22
C VAL A 164 -7.65 -4.33 -4.62
N ARG A 165 -7.60 -5.66 -4.65
CA ARG A 165 -8.65 -6.55 -4.10
C ARG A 165 -8.36 -6.95 -2.66
N ASN A 166 -7.09 -7.19 -2.35
CA ASN A 166 -6.67 -7.63 -1.02
C ASN A 166 -5.41 -6.88 -0.59
N VAL A 167 -5.33 -6.60 0.71
CA VAL A 167 -4.13 -6.08 1.35
C VAL A 167 -3.66 -7.12 2.36
N ASN A 168 -2.45 -7.63 2.19
CA ASN A 168 -1.86 -8.65 3.05
C ASN A 168 -0.65 -8.09 3.78
N VAL A 169 -0.57 -8.30 5.09
CA VAL A 169 0.61 -7.93 5.88
C VAL A 169 1.31 -9.21 6.34
N LYS A 170 2.60 -9.33 6.01
CA LYS A 170 3.45 -10.46 6.44
C LYS A 170 4.65 -9.93 7.22
N VAL A 171 4.93 -10.56 8.36
CA VAL A 171 6.13 -10.28 9.12
C VAL A 171 7.11 -11.43 8.91
N GLU A 172 8.31 -11.09 8.44
CA GLU A 172 9.44 -12.00 8.28
C GLU A 172 10.47 -11.65 9.35
N THR A 173 10.80 -12.61 10.18
CA THR A 173 11.75 -12.44 11.29
C THR A 173 12.62 -13.68 11.42
N GLU A 174 13.89 -13.49 11.77
CA GLU A 174 14.84 -14.57 12.00
C GLU A 174 15.10 -14.83 13.48
N ASN A 175 15.05 -13.76 14.29
CA ASN A 175 15.57 -13.78 15.66
C ASN A 175 14.49 -13.55 16.73
N ILE A 176 13.23 -13.36 16.34
CA ILE A 176 12.11 -13.13 17.26
C ILE A 176 10.92 -13.98 16.77
N PRO A 177 10.23 -14.71 17.66
CA PRO A 177 9.07 -15.51 17.25
C PRO A 177 7.98 -14.66 16.60
N ARG A 178 7.38 -15.13 15.49
CA ARG A 178 6.34 -14.41 14.77
C ARG A 178 5.12 -14.06 15.61
N VAL A 179 4.83 -14.87 16.63
CA VAL A 179 3.71 -14.63 17.56
C VAL A 179 3.84 -13.29 18.30
N VAL A 180 5.05 -12.80 18.54
CA VAL A 180 5.31 -11.51 19.19
C VAL A 180 4.80 -10.33 18.34
N PHE A 181 4.70 -10.52 17.03
CA PHE A 181 4.21 -9.51 16.07
C PHE A 181 2.72 -9.60 15.78
N TYR A 182 1.97 -10.45 16.49
CA TYR A 182 0.56 -10.66 16.21
C TYR A 182 -0.24 -9.34 16.25
N ASP A 183 -0.08 -8.56 17.32
CA ASP A 183 -0.79 -7.29 17.48
C ASP A 183 -0.32 -6.25 16.46
N THR A 184 0.98 -6.18 16.20
CA THR A 184 1.56 -5.29 15.17
C THR A 184 0.97 -5.62 13.80
N ARG A 185 0.95 -6.90 13.41
CA ARG A 185 0.38 -7.33 12.14
C ARG A 185 -1.10 -6.94 12.03
N LYS A 186 -1.90 -7.24 13.06
CA LYS A 186 -3.33 -6.90 13.09
C LYS A 186 -3.57 -5.39 13.00
N HIS A 187 -2.77 -4.60 13.70
CA HIS A 187 -2.82 -3.14 13.62
C HIS A 187 -2.54 -2.64 12.19
N MET A 188 -1.49 -3.15 11.56
CA MET A 188 -1.11 -2.83 10.18
C MET A 188 -2.19 -3.27 9.17
N GLU A 189 -2.73 -4.49 9.31
CA GLU A 189 -3.83 -4.98 8.47
C GLU A 189 -5.05 -4.03 8.54
N THR A 190 -5.43 -3.62 9.74
CA THR A 190 -6.56 -2.70 9.94
C THR A 190 -6.29 -1.33 9.34
N ARG A 191 -5.09 -0.77 9.54
CA ARG A 191 -4.72 0.56 9.04
C ARG A 191 -4.70 0.62 7.51
N TYR A 192 -4.13 -0.39 6.87
CA TYR A 192 -3.96 -0.42 5.41
C TYR A 192 -5.10 -1.12 4.65
N ALA A 193 -6.09 -1.69 5.35
CA ALA A 193 -7.29 -2.24 4.71
C ALA A 193 -8.01 -1.22 3.80
N GLY A 194 -7.96 0.06 4.15
CA GLY A 194 -8.54 1.14 3.36
C GLY A 194 -7.82 1.47 2.05
N LEU A 195 -6.73 0.77 1.70
CA LEU A 195 -6.13 0.80 0.36
C LEU A 195 -6.83 -0.16 -0.61
N GLN A 196 -7.71 -1.02 -0.12
CA GLN A 196 -8.55 -1.87 -0.94
C GLN A 196 -9.56 -1.03 -1.75
N GLY A 197 -9.76 -1.38 -3.02
CA GLY A 197 -10.63 -0.65 -3.94
C GLY A 197 -9.92 0.47 -4.71
N LEU A 198 -8.70 0.88 -4.33
CA LEU A 198 -7.91 1.86 -5.06
C LEU A 198 -7.31 1.29 -6.34
N PRO A 199 -7.15 2.10 -7.40
CA PRO A 199 -6.45 1.69 -8.60
C PRO A 199 -5.02 1.23 -8.28
N VAL A 200 -4.62 0.10 -8.86
CA VAL A 200 -3.25 -0.44 -8.70
C VAL A 200 -2.21 0.58 -9.18
N ALA A 201 -2.52 1.34 -10.24
CA ALA A 201 -1.63 2.39 -10.75
C ALA A 201 -1.44 3.53 -9.76
N PHE A 202 -2.50 3.94 -9.03
CA PHE A 202 -2.44 4.94 -7.97
C PHE A 202 -1.52 4.50 -6.83
N ILE A 203 -1.69 3.26 -6.33
CA ILE A 203 -0.82 2.69 -5.30
C ILE A 203 0.64 2.65 -5.76
N ARG A 204 0.88 2.30 -7.04
CA ARG A 204 2.25 2.26 -7.59
C ARG A 204 2.88 3.65 -7.68
N ARG A 205 2.11 4.66 -8.02
CA ARG A 205 2.59 6.05 -8.06
C ARG A 205 2.97 6.57 -6.67
N HIS A 206 2.19 6.21 -5.65
CA HIS A 206 2.40 6.56 -4.25
C HIS A 206 3.14 5.49 -3.42
N GLU A 207 3.82 4.55 -4.07
CA GLU A 207 4.49 3.43 -3.39
C GLU A 207 5.48 3.90 -2.33
N LYS A 208 6.24 4.96 -2.61
CA LYS A 208 7.21 5.53 -1.67
C LYS A 208 6.53 6.14 -0.45
N ASP A 209 5.48 6.91 -0.65
CA ASP A 209 4.74 7.58 0.42
C ASP A 209 4.10 6.56 1.35
N ILE A 210 3.51 5.49 0.76
CA ILE A 210 2.96 4.36 1.50
C ILE A 210 4.06 3.62 2.26
N GLN A 211 5.21 3.38 1.64
CA GLN A 211 6.35 2.71 2.28
C GLN A 211 6.90 3.52 3.46
N GLU A 212 6.97 4.83 3.34
CA GLU A 212 7.37 5.73 4.42
C GLU A 212 6.35 5.74 5.57
N ASP A 213 5.04 5.79 5.26
CA ASP A 213 3.98 5.70 6.27
C ASP A 213 4.02 4.34 6.99
N VAL A 214 4.23 3.24 6.25
CA VAL A 214 4.42 1.89 6.82
C VAL A 214 5.63 1.86 7.74
N SER A 215 6.77 2.41 7.30
CA SER A 215 8.01 2.47 8.10
C SER A 215 7.81 3.24 9.39
N ARG A 216 7.16 4.39 9.34
CA ARG A 216 6.84 5.22 10.50
C ARG A 216 5.89 4.48 11.45
N THR A 217 4.80 3.95 10.91
CA THR A 217 3.78 3.25 11.71
C THR A 217 4.34 2.02 12.43
N VAL A 218 5.24 1.29 11.78
CA VAL A 218 5.88 0.11 12.37
C VAL A 218 6.92 0.50 13.42
N SER A 219 7.67 1.58 13.19
CA SER A 219 8.68 2.06 14.13
C SER A 219 8.07 2.48 15.48
N ASP A 220 6.83 2.96 15.47
CA ASP A 220 6.10 3.36 16.68
C ASP A 220 5.54 2.16 17.48
N GLN A 221 5.72 0.92 16.99
CA GLN A 221 5.23 -0.26 17.68
C GLN A 221 6.15 -0.63 18.86
N TRP A 222 5.55 -0.94 20.02
CA TRP A 222 6.26 -1.28 21.25
C TRP A 222 7.30 -2.42 21.10
N VAL A 223 7.00 -3.37 20.19
CA VAL A 223 7.88 -4.52 19.93
C VAL A 223 9.20 -4.07 19.28
N VAL A 224 9.14 -3.04 18.43
CA VAL A 224 10.32 -2.49 17.75
C VAL A 224 11.26 -1.82 18.74
N GLU A 225 10.73 -1.01 19.65
CA GLU A 225 11.51 -0.35 20.70
C GLU A 225 12.06 -1.38 21.69
N LYS A 226 11.22 -2.29 22.20
CA LYS A 226 11.59 -3.27 23.22
C LYS A 226 12.71 -4.21 22.78
N TYR A 227 12.64 -4.70 21.55
CA TYR A 227 13.64 -5.66 21.03
C TYR A 227 14.69 -5.00 20.12
N LYS A 228 14.69 -3.67 20.02
CA LYS A 228 15.60 -2.88 19.17
C LYS A 228 15.63 -3.44 17.74
N LEU A 229 14.46 -3.59 17.16
CA LEU A 229 14.31 -4.14 15.84
C LEU A 229 14.65 -3.11 14.77
N ARG A 230 15.31 -3.56 13.73
CA ARG A 230 15.40 -2.89 12.44
C ARG A 230 14.35 -3.50 11.54
N VAL A 231 13.38 -2.71 11.12
CA VAL A 231 12.28 -3.17 10.27
C VAL A 231 12.38 -2.50 8.92
N GLU A 232 12.45 -3.31 7.86
CA GLU A 232 12.49 -2.85 6.48
C GLU A 232 11.18 -3.26 5.79
N PRO A 233 10.27 -2.29 5.52
CA PRO A 233 9.06 -2.58 4.79
C PRO A 233 9.36 -2.76 3.30
N GLN A 234 8.77 -3.78 2.70
CA GLN A 234 8.79 -4.03 1.26
C GLN A 234 7.36 -4.15 0.76
N LEU A 235 7.03 -3.39 -0.28
CA LEU A 235 5.73 -3.46 -0.92
C LEU A 235 5.83 -4.27 -2.22
N THR A 236 4.80 -5.05 -2.50
CA THR A 236 4.60 -5.68 -3.81
C THR A 236 3.22 -5.25 -4.29
N VAL A 237 3.20 -4.34 -5.28
CA VAL A 237 1.98 -3.69 -5.75
C VAL A 237 1.35 -4.44 -6.91
N GLY A 238 0.11 -4.88 -6.72
CA GLY A 238 -0.71 -5.58 -7.69
C GLY A 238 -2.18 -5.59 -7.24
N GLU A 239 -3.03 -6.41 -7.84
CA GLU A 239 -4.41 -6.64 -7.35
C GLU A 239 -4.40 -7.21 -5.92
N ASN A 240 -3.31 -7.88 -5.53
CA ASN A 240 -2.99 -8.17 -4.15
C ASN A 240 -1.81 -7.27 -3.76
N LEU A 241 -2.04 -6.39 -2.80
CA LEU A 241 -1.00 -5.56 -2.19
C LEU A 241 -0.37 -6.33 -1.02
N ASP A 242 0.85 -6.79 -1.19
CA ASP A 242 1.60 -7.46 -0.13
C ASP A 242 2.56 -6.46 0.55
N ILE A 243 2.36 -6.23 1.84
CA ILE A 243 3.24 -5.46 2.72
C ILE A 243 4.07 -6.45 3.53
N ARG A 244 5.36 -6.57 3.23
CA ARG A 244 6.30 -7.44 3.94
C ARG A 244 7.16 -6.61 4.88
N LEU A 245 7.16 -6.97 6.15
CA LEU A 245 7.96 -6.34 7.18
C LEU A 245 9.12 -7.27 7.52
N LYS A 246 10.30 -7.01 6.96
CA LYS A 246 11.52 -7.73 7.35
C LYS A 246 12.04 -7.15 8.64
N SER A 247 12.08 -7.98 9.68
CA SER A 247 12.40 -7.58 11.04
C SER A 247 13.62 -8.34 11.55
N LEU A 248 14.67 -7.60 11.93
CA LEU A 248 15.94 -8.14 12.40
C LEU A 248 16.37 -7.42 13.68
N THR A 249 17.04 -8.13 14.58
CA THR A 249 17.72 -7.52 15.72
C THR A 249 19.14 -8.06 15.84
N ASP A 250 20.06 -7.14 16.09
CA ASP A 250 21.45 -7.47 16.37
C ASP A 250 21.71 -7.76 17.85
N PHE A 251 20.69 -7.59 18.72
CA PHE A 251 20.84 -7.65 20.16
C PHE A 251 20.23 -8.90 20.81
N TYR A 252 19.19 -9.45 20.23
CA TYR A 252 18.44 -10.56 20.83
C TYR A 252 18.33 -11.73 19.85
N ASP A 253 18.24 -12.94 20.41
CA ASP A 253 17.80 -14.15 19.75
C ASP A 253 16.74 -14.80 20.62
N ILE A 254 15.49 -14.78 20.21
CA ILE A 254 14.39 -15.38 20.93
C ILE A 254 13.75 -16.39 20.01
N GLN A 255 13.74 -17.65 20.39
CA GLN A 255 13.16 -18.73 19.62
C GLN A 255 12.22 -19.52 20.51
N ALA A 256 11.07 -19.91 19.96
CA ALA A 256 10.16 -20.83 20.62
C ALA A 256 9.96 -22.04 19.73
N SER A 257 10.04 -23.21 20.31
CA SER A 257 9.85 -24.48 19.60
C SER A 257 9.18 -25.50 20.51
N ALA A 258 8.60 -26.50 19.90
CA ALA A 258 8.17 -27.68 20.62
C ALA A 258 8.66 -28.91 19.83
N TYR A 259 9.06 -29.95 20.51
CA TYR A 259 9.48 -31.17 19.85
C TYR A 259 8.92 -32.42 20.50
N ILE A 260 8.85 -33.49 19.73
CA ILE A 260 8.42 -34.81 20.16
C ILE A 260 9.53 -35.78 19.74
N ASP A 261 10.06 -36.50 20.74
CA ASP A 261 11.05 -37.55 20.52
C ASP A 261 10.34 -38.90 20.38
N MET A 262 10.49 -39.52 19.23
CA MET A 262 9.94 -40.85 18.91
C MET A 262 11.06 -41.88 18.99
N ARG A 263 11.10 -42.66 20.04
CA ARG A 263 12.09 -43.71 20.25
C ARG A 263 11.57 -45.06 19.74
N ARG A 264 12.48 -45.92 19.29
CA ARG A 264 12.16 -47.26 18.86
C ARG A 264 11.86 -48.12 20.09
N ASP A 265 10.72 -48.82 20.06
CA ASP A 265 10.31 -49.79 21.08
C ASP A 265 11.41 -50.86 21.28
N GLY A 266 12.07 -50.90 22.44
CA GLY A 266 13.07 -51.94 22.71
C GLY A 266 13.94 -51.77 23.95
N ASP A 267 14.18 -50.57 24.46
CA ASP A 267 15.05 -50.39 25.59
C ASP A 267 14.27 -50.06 26.90
N LYS A 268 13.63 -51.08 27.46
CA LYS A 268 12.94 -51.04 28.77
C LYS A 268 13.89 -50.84 29.94
N ARG A 269 15.23 -50.75 29.73
CA ARG A 269 16.22 -50.78 30.80
C ARG A 269 16.41 -49.45 31.54
N ARG A 270 15.93 -48.33 31.00
CA ARG A 270 16.10 -47.01 31.62
C ARG A 270 14.82 -46.29 32.06
N GLY A 271 13.64 -46.92 32.00
CA GLY A 271 12.41 -46.32 32.57
C GLY A 271 11.95 -45.01 31.91
N LYS A 272 12.54 -44.63 30.77
CA LYS A 272 12.10 -43.45 29.97
C LYS A 272 10.89 -43.86 29.13
N LYS A 273 9.85 -43.01 29.13
CA LYS A 273 8.66 -43.19 28.31
C LYS A 273 9.03 -43.08 26.84
N ASP A 274 8.35 -43.84 26.00
CA ASP A 274 8.60 -43.96 24.55
C ASP A 274 8.37 -42.66 23.75
N GLU A 275 7.70 -41.68 24.32
CA GLU A 275 7.43 -40.38 23.70
C GLU A 275 7.58 -39.26 24.75
N ASP A 276 8.50 -38.33 24.51
CA ASP A 276 8.64 -37.12 25.30
C ASP A 276 8.31 -35.87 24.44
N THR A 277 7.25 -35.19 24.87
CA THR A 277 6.93 -33.87 24.30
C THR A 277 7.59 -32.78 25.12
N VAL A 278 8.31 -31.86 24.48
CA VAL A 278 9.00 -30.78 25.16
C VAL A 278 8.67 -29.46 24.47
N ALA A 279 8.23 -28.47 25.21
CA ALA A 279 8.17 -27.09 24.77
C ALA A 279 9.43 -26.36 25.24
N LYS A 280 10.08 -25.62 24.31
CA LYS A 280 11.37 -24.98 24.54
C LYS A 280 11.32 -23.51 24.13
N VAL A 281 11.80 -22.65 25.00
CA VAL A 281 12.00 -21.22 24.70
C VAL A 281 13.47 -20.89 24.91
N HIS A 282 14.10 -20.36 23.89
CA HIS A 282 15.47 -19.85 23.93
C HIS A 282 15.41 -18.31 23.97
N ILE A 283 16.15 -17.70 24.88
CA ILE A 283 16.30 -16.26 25.03
C ILE A 283 17.79 -15.94 25.08
N GLY A 284 18.32 -15.43 23.99
CA GLY A 284 19.72 -15.06 23.81
C GLY A 284 19.93 -13.56 23.78
N ARG A 285 21.03 -13.10 24.36
CA ARG A 285 21.58 -11.75 24.23
C ARG A 285 22.88 -11.81 23.43
N LYS A 286 22.88 -11.16 22.26
CA LYS A 286 24.06 -11.03 21.39
C LYS A 286 24.95 -9.89 21.86
N PHE A 287 26.27 -10.08 21.81
CA PHE A 287 27.26 -9.06 22.12
C PHE A 287 28.54 -9.27 21.30
N GLY A 288 29.15 -8.19 20.85
CA GLY A 288 30.28 -8.28 19.95
C GLY A 288 29.96 -9.02 18.65
N SER A 289 30.98 -9.50 17.93
CA SER A 289 30.81 -10.27 16.71
C SER A 289 30.76 -11.77 17.03
N GLY A 290 29.56 -12.34 16.95
CA GLY A 290 29.35 -13.79 17.04
C GLY A 290 29.18 -14.37 18.46
N HIS A 291 29.22 -13.57 19.52
CA HIS A 291 29.04 -14.03 20.90
C HIS A 291 27.57 -13.94 21.32
N GLU A 292 27.08 -14.95 22.04
CA GLU A 292 25.73 -14.95 22.61
C GLU A 292 25.72 -15.62 23.97
N LEU A 293 25.15 -14.94 24.97
CA LEU A 293 24.78 -15.49 26.26
C LEU A 293 23.28 -15.79 26.23
N PHE A 294 22.90 -17.01 26.57
CA PHE A 294 21.51 -17.42 26.48
C PHE A 294 21.01 -18.16 27.73
N GLY A 295 19.69 -18.21 27.85
CA GLY A 295 18.97 -19.13 28.72
C GLY A 295 17.91 -19.84 27.89
N GLU A 296 17.87 -21.16 28.04
CA GLU A 296 16.76 -21.95 27.50
C GLU A 296 15.89 -22.42 28.68
N VAL A 297 14.57 -22.42 28.42
CA VAL A 297 13.60 -22.98 29.35
C VAL A 297 12.86 -24.08 28.60
N GLU A 298 12.97 -25.30 29.14
CA GLU A 298 12.23 -26.45 28.64
C GLU A 298 11.11 -26.81 29.63
N PHE A 299 9.97 -27.17 29.07
CA PHE A 299 8.81 -27.66 29.80
C PHE A 299 8.37 -29.00 29.22
N LYS A 300 8.29 -30.02 30.09
CA LYS A 300 7.83 -31.37 29.74
C LYS A 300 6.40 -31.55 30.28
N PRO A 301 5.36 -31.45 29.43
CA PRO A 301 3.95 -31.56 29.84
C PRO A 301 3.60 -32.90 30.50
N SER A 302 4.24 -33.98 30.07
CA SER A 302 3.99 -35.33 30.58
C SER A 302 4.34 -35.51 32.04
N THR A 303 5.32 -34.74 32.54
CA THR A 303 5.84 -34.84 33.92
C THR A 303 5.68 -33.54 34.69
N LEU A 304 5.19 -32.44 34.05
CA LEU A 304 5.09 -31.08 34.59
C LEU A 304 6.43 -30.53 35.09
N LYS A 305 7.54 -30.98 34.49
CA LYS A 305 8.88 -30.57 34.89
C LYS A 305 9.37 -29.40 34.03
N TRP A 306 10.14 -28.54 34.68
CA TRP A 306 10.84 -27.44 34.06
C TRP A 306 12.34 -27.67 34.13
N ASN A 307 13.05 -27.40 33.03
CA ASN A 307 14.51 -27.40 33.00
C ASN A 307 14.98 -26.01 32.57
N LEU A 308 15.92 -25.43 33.31
CA LEU A 308 16.56 -24.16 32.95
C LEU A 308 17.97 -24.48 32.45
N ILE A 309 18.33 -24.00 31.28
CA ILE A 309 19.60 -24.30 30.64
C ILE A 309 20.31 -22.99 30.28
N PRO A 310 21.07 -22.39 31.23
CA PRO A 310 21.96 -21.29 30.90
C PRO A 310 23.11 -21.75 30.05
N GLY A 311 23.53 -20.90 29.10
CA GLY A 311 24.61 -21.25 28.19
C GLY A 311 25.23 -20.05 27.52
N TYR A 312 26.29 -20.34 26.82
CA TYR A 312 27.03 -19.40 26.00
C TYR A 312 27.49 -20.08 24.72
N PHE A 313 27.45 -19.36 23.59
CA PHE A 313 28.08 -19.84 22.38
C PHE A 313 28.78 -18.74 21.60
N TYR A 314 29.71 -19.20 20.75
CA TYR A 314 30.44 -18.39 19.79
C TYR A 314 30.14 -18.86 18.38
N ARG A 315 29.79 -17.93 17.50
CA ARG A 315 29.55 -18.18 16.08
C ARG A 315 30.79 -17.81 15.28
N PHE A 316 31.53 -18.82 14.80
CA PHE A 316 32.71 -18.63 13.98
C PHE A 316 32.40 -18.12 12.59
N SER A 317 31.25 -18.51 12.05
CA SER A 317 30.74 -18.11 10.75
C SER A 317 29.21 -18.22 10.74
N ASP A 318 28.56 -17.78 9.68
CA ASP A 318 27.10 -17.93 9.49
C ASP A 318 26.64 -19.40 9.52
N LYS A 319 27.58 -20.34 9.40
CA LYS A 319 27.30 -21.78 9.34
C LYS A 319 27.73 -22.56 10.56
N THR A 320 28.72 -22.08 11.31
CA THR A 320 29.37 -22.86 12.39
C THR A 320 29.29 -22.14 13.69
N SER A 321 28.78 -22.81 14.72
CA SER A 321 28.74 -22.31 16.10
C SER A 321 29.15 -23.41 17.08
N LEU A 322 29.90 -23.02 18.12
CA LEU A 322 30.31 -23.85 19.25
C LEU A 322 29.75 -23.23 20.52
N GLY A 323 29.17 -24.04 21.38
CA GLY A 323 28.58 -23.55 22.62
C GLY A 323 28.76 -24.50 23.80
N TYR A 324 28.57 -23.91 24.96
CA TYR A 324 28.55 -24.59 26.23
C TYR A 324 27.22 -24.28 26.93
N GLN A 325 26.62 -25.28 27.56
CA GLN A 325 25.43 -25.14 28.36
C GLN A 325 25.46 -26.01 29.63
N PHE A 326 24.69 -25.60 30.60
CA PHE A 326 24.50 -26.33 31.84
C PHE A 326 23.02 -26.68 32.04
N GLU A 327 22.69 -27.96 32.13
CA GLU A 327 21.32 -28.42 32.37
C GLU A 327 21.08 -28.53 33.86
N THR A 328 20.11 -27.78 34.40
CA THR A 328 19.84 -27.72 35.83
C THR A 328 19.10 -28.96 36.36
N GLU A 329 18.31 -29.65 35.56
CA GLU A 329 17.56 -30.85 35.93
C GLU A 329 18.52 -32.00 36.27
N ASP A 330 19.45 -32.30 35.37
CA ASP A 330 20.38 -33.42 35.48
C ASP A 330 21.75 -33.01 36.03
N LYS A 331 21.96 -31.70 36.28
CA LYS A 331 23.25 -31.10 36.71
C LYS A 331 24.40 -31.47 35.78
N SER A 332 24.12 -31.52 34.47
CA SER A 332 25.08 -31.95 33.48
C SER A 332 25.63 -30.75 32.68
N HIS A 333 26.87 -30.92 32.22
CA HIS A 333 27.62 -29.94 31.47
C HIS A 333 27.76 -30.42 30.01
N HIS A 334 27.28 -29.63 29.05
CA HIS A 334 27.31 -29.98 27.65
C HIS A 334 28.18 -29.03 26.82
N LEU A 335 28.93 -29.60 25.92
CA LEU A 335 29.64 -28.87 24.88
C LEU A 335 29.06 -29.29 23.56
N TRP A 336 28.55 -28.30 22.75
CA TRP A 336 27.92 -28.61 21.51
C TRP A 336 28.51 -27.85 20.33
N LEU A 337 28.48 -28.49 19.15
CA LEU A 337 28.86 -27.92 17.86
C LEU A 337 27.68 -28.01 16.92
N LYS A 338 27.31 -26.88 16.32
CA LYS A 338 26.32 -26.82 15.25
C LYS A 338 26.96 -26.42 13.91
N GLN A 339 26.61 -27.15 12.85
CA GLN A 339 27.06 -26.87 11.48
C GLN A 339 25.87 -26.81 10.53
N LYS A 340 25.61 -25.66 9.92
CA LYS A 340 24.67 -25.54 8.81
C LYS A 340 25.33 -26.07 7.53
N LEU A 341 24.66 -26.99 6.85
CA LEU A 341 25.07 -27.54 5.58
C LEU A 341 24.41 -26.80 4.41
N ALA A 342 24.54 -27.33 3.19
CA ALA A 342 23.85 -26.78 2.03
C ALA A 342 22.33 -27.04 2.13
N GLY A 343 21.54 -26.05 1.67
CA GLY A 343 20.08 -26.15 1.68
C GLY A 343 19.47 -26.05 3.08
N ARG A 344 18.64 -27.02 3.44
CA ARG A 344 17.86 -27.04 4.70
C ARG A 344 18.40 -28.02 5.73
N TRP A 345 19.65 -28.48 5.56
CA TRP A 345 20.31 -29.45 6.42
C TRP A 345 21.20 -28.78 7.46
N SER A 346 21.22 -29.33 8.69
CA SER A 346 22.22 -28.99 9.71
C SER A 346 22.64 -30.22 10.51
N LEU A 347 23.87 -30.17 11.01
CA LEU A 347 24.42 -31.16 11.94
C LEU A 347 24.51 -30.54 13.33
N ARG A 348 24.26 -31.34 14.34
CA ARG A 348 24.50 -31.04 15.76
C ARG A 348 25.30 -32.16 16.37
N PHE A 349 26.38 -31.83 16.98
CA PHE A 349 27.13 -32.69 17.88
C PHE A 349 26.97 -32.14 19.28
N ASP A 350 26.63 -32.98 20.25
CA ASP A 350 26.48 -32.63 21.65
C ASP A 350 27.24 -33.64 22.49
N TRP A 351 28.09 -33.16 23.39
CA TRP A 351 28.86 -33.96 24.32
C TRP A 351 28.49 -33.62 25.75
N ASP A 352 27.82 -34.54 26.41
CA ASP A 352 27.59 -34.49 27.88
C ASP A 352 28.91 -34.88 28.60
N ILE A 353 29.62 -33.85 29.04
CA ILE A 353 30.89 -34.01 29.75
C ILE A 353 30.71 -34.74 31.10
N SER A 354 29.56 -34.57 31.75
CA SER A 354 29.28 -35.14 33.08
C SER A 354 29.01 -36.63 33.03
N ASN A 355 28.30 -37.09 32.01
CA ASN A 355 27.89 -38.49 31.85
C ASN A 355 28.69 -39.25 30.79
N HIS A 356 29.61 -38.56 30.09
CA HIS A 356 30.43 -39.11 29.01
C HIS A 356 29.59 -39.70 27.86
N ASP A 357 28.47 -39.03 27.54
CA ASP A 357 27.55 -39.45 26.48
C ASP A 357 27.66 -38.48 25.28
N GLU A 358 27.64 -39.01 24.09
CA GLU A 358 27.79 -38.23 22.85
C GLU A 358 26.55 -38.40 21.98
N GLU A 359 26.03 -37.28 21.45
CA GLU A 359 24.89 -37.27 20.53
C GLU A 359 25.29 -36.61 19.20
N LEU A 360 24.94 -37.26 18.10
CA LEU A 360 25.00 -36.71 16.77
C LEU A 360 23.59 -36.57 16.18
N GLY A 361 23.18 -35.35 15.91
CA GLY A 361 21.88 -35.03 15.29
C GLY A 361 22.04 -34.55 13.86
N ILE A 362 21.25 -35.11 12.95
CA ILE A 362 21.10 -34.63 11.56
C ILE A 362 19.71 -34.04 11.44
N ASN A 363 19.64 -32.73 11.29
CA ASN A 363 18.37 -32.02 11.18
C ASN A 363 18.09 -31.64 9.72
N TYR A 364 16.84 -31.83 9.29
CA TYR A 364 16.29 -31.37 8.02
C TYR A 364 15.04 -30.51 8.23
N ARG A 365 15.08 -29.27 7.80
CA ARG A 365 13.95 -28.32 7.90
C ARG A 365 13.01 -28.53 6.72
N LEU A 366 11.90 -29.24 6.95
CA LEU A 366 10.86 -29.52 5.95
C LEU A 366 10.16 -28.24 5.48
N HIS A 367 9.78 -27.42 6.46
CA HIS A 367 9.08 -26.16 6.28
C HIS A 367 9.58 -25.14 7.31
N ASP A 368 9.21 -23.87 7.16
CA ASP A 368 9.58 -22.83 8.14
C ASP A 368 9.08 -23.12 9.56
N TYR A 369 8.03 -23.92 9.68
CA TYR A 369 7.41 -24.32 10.95
C TYR A 369 7.70 -25.73 11.40
N VAL A 370 8.32 -26.58 10.55
CA VAL A 370 8.51 -28.02 10.88
C VAL A 370 9.88 -28.49 10.44
N GLY A 371 10.56 -29.18 11.33
CA GLY A 371 11.82 -29.89 11.07
C GLY A 371 11.79 -31.30 11.58
N LEU A 372 12.68 -32.14 11.03
CA LEU A 372 12.97 -33.49 11.48
C LEU A 372 14.43 -33.58 11.86
N GLU A 373 14.74 -34.16 12.99
CA GLU A 373 16.11 -34.43 13.42
C GLU A 373 16.24 -35.91 13.75
N TYR A 374 17.17 -36.60 13.09
CA TYR A 374 17.57 -37.95 13.45
C TYR A 374 18.76 -37.88 14.36
N ILE A 375 18.64 -38.46 15.58
CA ILE A 375 19.66 -38.37 16.63
C ILE A 375 20.17 -39.76 16.91
N VAL A 376 21.50 -39.87 17.01
CA VAL A 376 22.22 -41.10 17.36
C VAL A 376 23.11 -40.78 18.56
N SER A 377 23.01 -41.57 19.61
CA SER A 377 23.93 -41.60 20.74
C SER A 377 24.67 -42.95 20.81
N GLU A 378 25.57 -43.08 21.70
CA GLU A 378 26.34 -44.34 21.89
C GLU A 378 25.43 -45.54 22.15
N HIS A 379 24.26 -45.32 22.81
CA HIS A 379 23.39 -46.37 23.30
C HIS A 379 21.98 -46.39 22.69
N ASP A 380 21.57 -45.33 21.93
CA ASP A 380 20.21 -45.19 21.48
C ASP A 380 20.15 -44.37 20.17
N GLN A 381 19.00 -44.47 19.47
CA GLN A 381 18.72 -43.66 18.30
C GLN A 381 17.22 -43.33 18.24
N TRP A 382 16.89 -42.11 17.83
CA TRP A 382 15.50 -41.69 17.74
C TRP A 382 15.27 -40.60 16.69
N LEU A 383 14.00 -40.42 16.33
CA LEU A 383 13.57 -39.36 15.46
C LEU A 383 12.90 -38.27 16.31
N ARG A 384 13.31 -37.05 16.12
CA ARG A 384 12.73 -35.84 16.73
C ARG A 384 11.96 -35.06 15.68
N VAL A 385 10.67 -34.78 15.95
CA VAL A 385 9.86 -33.85 15.15
C VAL A 385 9.83 -32.51 15.86
N ILE A 386 10.22 -31.44 15.17
CA ILE A 386 10.37 -30.10 15.76
C ILE A 386 9.35 -29.16 15.10
N GLY A 387 8.52 -28.53 15.92
CA GLY A 387 7.68 -27.40 15.53
C GLY A 387 8.36 -26.08 15.91
N TYR A 388 8.49 -25.15 15.00
CA TYR A 388 9.02 -23.79 15.24
C TYR A 388 7.87 -22.77 15.22
N LEU A 389 7.88 -21.81 16.17
CA LEU A 389 6.82 -20.82 16.37
C LEU A 389 7.23 -19.42 15.93
#